data_f26a8c8204b239b63c38745417b4a78c
#
_entry.id   f26a8c8204b239b63c38745417b4a78c
#
_cell.length_a   1.000
_cell.length_b   1.000
_cell.length_c   1.000
_cell.angle_alpha   90.00
_cell.angle_beta   90.00
_cell.angle_gamma   90.00
#
_symmetry.space_group_name_H-M   'P 1'
#
loop_
_entity.id
_entity.type
_entity.pdbx_description
1 polymer ?
#
loop_
_entity_poly.entity_id
_entity_poly.type
_entity_poly.pdbx_seq_one_letter_code
_entity_poly.pdbx_strand_id
1 'polypeptide(L)'
;MAKKALIAWGGWEGHTPERSANVVRDMLERNGFAVTIGHGTAMFADPDLASFDLIVPVITMSTIEKAELKNLTQAVRQGSGLGGFHGTMGDSFRNEPDYQFMTGGQWVAHPGDIIDYTVVITRPDDPITKGVSDFAYRSEQYYMHVDPGNEVLATTTFTDAHFPGIGGVVMPVVWKRRYGAGKVFYSSLGHTADEFAVPEMALMVERGLLWAARG
;
A
#
# COMPACT_ATOMS: atom_id res chain seq x y z
N MET A 1 -20.31 -2.26 -16.77
CA MET A 1 -20.68 -2.02 -15.34
C MET A 1 -19.52 -1.25 -14.70
N ALA A 2 -19.78 -0.41 -13.69
CA ALA A 2 -18.71 0.23 -12.93
C ALA A 2 -17.88 -0.83 -12.18
N LYS A 3 -16.56 -0.65 -12.10
CA LYS A 3 -15.72 -1.50 -11.27
C LYS A 3 -16.06 -1.29 -9.80
N LYS A 4 -15.89 -2.34 -8.99
CA LYS A 4 -16.20 -2.30 -7.55
C LYS A 4 -14.91 -2.26 -6.73
N ALA A 5 -14.84 -1.38 -5.74
CA ALA A 5 -13.75 -1.36 -4.78
C ALA A 5 -14.27 -1.52 -3.35
N LEU A 6 -13.52 -2.27 -2.53
CA LEU A 6 -13.72 -2.36 -1.09
C LEU A 6 -12.58 -1.65 -0.38
N ILE A 7 -12.91 -0.74 0.53
CA ILE A 7 -11.95 -0.11 1.45
C ILE A 7 -12.30 -0.55 2.87
N ALA A 8 -11.37 -1.21 3.54
CA ALA A 8 -11.47 -1.56 4.96
C ALA A 8 -10.50 -0.70 5.75
N TRP A 9 -10.98 0.11 6.70
CA TRP A 9 -10.15 1.01 7.46
C TRP A 9 -10.18 0.75 8.97
N GLY A 10 -9.13 1.15 9.69
CA GLY A 10 -9.02 0.98 11.14
C GLY A 10 -7.58 0.87 11.64
N GLY A 11 -7.41 0.32 12.83
CA GLY A 11 -6.12 0.15 13.48
C GLY A 11 -5.64 1.43 14.16
N TRP A 12 -4.34 1.72 14.09
CA TRP A 12 -3.72 2.83 14.81
C TRP A 12 -4.13 4.21 14.26
N GLU A 13 -4.69 5.05 15.14
CA GLU A 13 -5.22 6.38 14.78
C GLU A 13 -4.15 7.37 14.30
N GLY A 14 -2.87 7.16 14.64
CA GLY A 14 -1.77 8.02 14.19
C GLY A 14 -1.62 8.09 12.67
N HIS A 15 -2.09 7.08 11.93
CA HIS A 15 -2.13 7.08 10.46
C HIS A 15 -3.41 7.69 9.87
N THR A 16 -4.23 8.35 10.70
CA THR A 16 -5.50 8.96 10.28
C THR A 16 -6.37 8.05 9.39
N PRO A 17 -6.64 6.78 9.82
CA PRO A 17 -7.15 5.74 8.92
C PRO A 17 -8.48 6.11 8.26
N GLU A 18 -9.42 6.70 8.99
CA GLU A 18 -10.70 7.13 8.41
C GLU A 18 -10.53 8.24 7.36
N ARG A 19 -9.70 9.25 7.66
CA ARG A 19 -9.41 10.34 6.72
C ARG A 19 -8.71 9.82 5.47
N SER A 20 -7.72 8.97 5.65
CA SER A 20 -6.97 8.34 4.55
C SER A 20 -7.89 7.47 3.68
N ALA A 21 -8.79 6.70 4.29
CA ALA A 21 -9.78 5.90 3.57
C ALA A 21 -10.77 6.78 2.77
N ASN A 22 -11.20 7.91 3.31
CA ASN A 22 -12.05 8.86 2.60
C ASN A 22 -11.34 9.50 1.40
N VAL A 23 -10.04 9.87 1.53
CA VAL A 23 -9.24 10.36 0.40
C VAL A 23 -9.17 9.31 -0.71
N VAL A 24 -8.92 8.05 -0.35
CA VAL A 24 -8.87 6.93 -1.32
C VAL A 24 -10.24 6.67 -1.94
N ARG A 25 -11.33 6.75 -1.16
CA ARG A 25 -12.70 6.64 -1.71
C ARG A 25 -12.93 7.68 -2.79
N ASP A 26 -12.69 8.96 -2.48
CA ASP A 26 -12.92 10.07 -3.40
C ASP A 26 -12.05 9.93 -4.66
N MET A 27 -10.81 9.41 -4.49
CA MET A 27 -9.89 9.08 -5.58
C MET A 27 -10.47 7.98 -6.51
N LEU A 28 -11.02 6.91 -5.96
CA LEU A 28 -11.57 5.80 -6.73
C LEU A 28 -12.92 6.16 -7.37
N GLU A 29 -13.79 6.90 -6.67
CA GLU A 29 -15.08 7.35 -7.20
C GLU A 29 -14.92 8.28 -8.41
N ARG A 30 -13.98 9.24 -8.37
CA ARG A 30 -13.69 10.08 -9.55
C ARG A 30 -13.11 9.31 -10.74
N ASN A 31 -12.58 8.10 -10.50
CA ASN A 31 -12.13 7.16 -11.54
C ASN A 31 -13.22 6.12 -11.91
N GLY A 32 -14.47 6.35 -11.50
CA GLY A 32 -15.63 5.55 -11.92
C GLY A 32 -15.84 4.24 -11.17
N PHE A 33 -15.24 4.08 -9.98
CA PHE A 33 -15.51 2.92 -9.13
C PHE A 33 -16.78 3.13 -8.30
N ALA A 34 -17.52 2.04 -8.09
CA ALA A 34 -18.50 1.93 -7.02
C ALA A 34 -17.76 1.46 -5.75
N VAL A 35 -17.65 2.35 -4.76
CA VAL A 35 -16.84 2.10 -3.56
C VAL A 35 -17.72 1.67 -2.39
N THR A 36 -17.36 0.53 -1.78
CA THR A 36 -17.85 0.10 -0.46
C THR A 36 -16.75 0.41 0.55
N ILE A 37 -17.09 1.15 1.60
CA ILE A 37 -16.15 1.51 2.67
C ILE A 37 -16.71 1.07 4.02
N GLY A 38 -15.86 0.48 4.87
CA GLY A 38 -16.27 0.02 6.20
C GLY A 38 -15.10 -0.07 7.18
N HIS A 39 -15.45 -0.12 8.45
CA HIS A 39 -14.51 -0.18 9.57
C HIS A 39 -14.17 -1.64 9.94
N GLY A 40 -12.88 -1.90 10.13
CA GLY A 40 -12.35 -3.16 10.69
C GLY A 40 -12.16 -4.27 9.67
N THR A 41 -11.53 -5.35 10.14
CA THR A 41 -11.16 -6.52 9.34
C THR A 41 -12.35 -7.40 8.97
N ALA A 42 -13.48 -7.28 9.69
CA ALA A 42 -14.71 -7.99 9.40
C ALA A 42 -15.22 -7.75 7.95
N MET A 43 -14.80 -6.64 7.31
CA MET A 43 -15.06 -6.40 5.89
C MET A 43 -14.47 -7.49 4.98
N PHE A 44 -13.41 -8.18 5.41
CA PHE A 44 -12.81 -9.29 4.67
C PHE A 44 -13.53 -10.62 4.87
N ALA A 45 -14.50 -10.69 5.77
CA ALA A 45 -15.38 -11.86 5.94
C ALA A 45 -16.51 -11.93 4.91
N ASP A 46 -16.69 -10.90 4.07
CA ASP A 46 -17.73 -10.85 3.04
C ASP A 46 -17.62 -12.09 2.13
N PRO A 47 -18.67 -12.92 2.02
CA PRO A 47 -18.66 -14.10 1.15
C PRO A 47 -18.48 -13.74 -0.33
N ASP A 48 -18.83 -12.52 -0.72
CA ASP A 48 -18.72 -12.01 -2.09
C ASP A 48 -17.45 -11.17 -2.30
N LEU A 49 -16.47 -11.25 -1.39
CA LEU A 49 -15.21 -10.47 -1.45
C LEU A 49 -14.51 -10.60 -2.81
N ALA A 50 -14.52 -11.79 -3.40
CA ALA A 50 -13.96 -12.04 -4.73
C ALA A 50 -14.71 -11.33 -5.88
N SER A 51 -15.88 -10.73 -5.63
CA SER A 51 -16.60 -9.93 -6.61
C SER A 51 -16.06 -8.51 -6.76
N PHE A 52 -15.26 -8.04 -5.81
CA PHE A 52 -14.59 -6.74 -5.92
C PHE A 52 -13.42 -6.79 -6.88
N ASP A 53 -13.30 -5.73 -7.69
CA ASP A 53 -12.19 -5.56 -8.63
C ASP A 53 -10.93 -5.06 -7.94
N LEU A 54 -11.09 -4.36 -6.81
CA LEU A 54 -10.00 -3.82 -5.99
C LEU A 54 -10.35 -3.91 -4.50
N ILE A 55 -9.39 -4.33 -3.69
CA ILE A 55 -9.46 -4.33 -2.23
C ILE A 55 -8.34 -3.41 -1.72
N VAL A 56 -8.67 -2.46 -0.85
CA VAL A 56 -7.73 -1.50 -0.27
C VAL A 56 -7.79 -1.59 1.25
N PRO A 57 -6.81 -2.24 1.89
CA PRO A 57 -6.66 -2.15 3.34
C PRO A 57 -6.12 -0.78 3.71
N VAL A 58 -6.76 -0.12 4.67
CA VAL A 58 -6.31 1.12 5.31
C VAL A 58 -6.27 0.85 6.82
N ILE A 59 -5.54 -0.20 7.20
CA ILE A 59 -5.51 -0.76 8.56
C ILE A 59 -4.07 -0.93 9.02
N THR A 60 -3.67 -0.29 10.11
CA THR A 60 -2.31 -0.37 10.66
C THR A 60 -2.31 -1.06 12.03
N MET A 61 -1.27 -1.89 12.30
CA MET A 61 -1.01 -2.51 13.62
C MET A 61 -2.26 -3.20 14.21
N SER A 62 -2.91 -4.02 13.41
CA SER A 62 -4.11 -4.75 13.80
C SER A 62 -3.87 -6.25 13.78
N THR A 63 -4.90 -6.98 14.17
CA THR A 63 -5.01 -8.43 13.99
C THR A 63 -6.11 -8.74 12.99
N ILE A 64 -6.04 -9.91 12.39
CA ILE A 64 -7.04 -10.41 11.45
C ILE A 64 -7.41 -11.84 11.84
N GLU A 65 -8.68 -12.19 11.76
CA GLU A 65 -9.11 -13.56 11.99
C GLU A 65 -8.66 -14.49 10.84
N LYS A 66 -8.33 -15.73 11.17
CA LYS A 66 -7.85 -16.71 10.17
C LYS A 66 -8.81 -16.89 8.99
N ALA A 67 -10.11 -16.84 9.26
CA ALA A 67 -11.13 -16.95 8.22
C ALA A 67 -11.14 -15.73 7.29
N GLU A 68 -10.98 -14.53 7.84
CA GLU A 68 -10.90 -13.26 7.10
C GLU A 68 -9.64 -13.23 6.22
N LEU A 69 -8.48 -13.59 6.79
CA LEU A 69 -7.22 -13.67 6.05
C LEU A 69 -7.29 -14.69 4.91
N LYS A 70 -7.86 -15.87 5.17
CA LYS A 70 -8.06 -16.88 4.15
C LYS A 70 -8.94 -16.38 3.01
N ASN A 71 -10.04 -15.70 3.34
CA ASN A 71 -10.96 -15.14 2.35
C ASN A 71 -10.28 -14.05 1.51
N LEU A 72 -9.56 -13.12 2.17
CA LEU A 72 -8.79 -12.06 1.51
C LEU A 72 -7.75 -12.64 0.54
N THR A 73 -6.93 -13.58 1.01
CA THR A 73 -5.87 -14.19 0.17
C THR A 73 -6.47 -14.98 -1.00
N GLN A 74 -7.62 -15.64 -0.80
CA GLN A 74 -8.33 -16.34 -1.87
C GLN A 74 -8.92 -15.37 -2.90
N ALA A 75 -9.55 -14.28 -2.47
CA ALA A 75 -10.09 -13.26 -3.37
C ALA A 75 -9.01 -12.69 -4.30
N VAL A 76 -7.83 -12.36 -3.74
CA VAL A 76 -6.71 -11.87 -4.53
C VAL A 76 -6.16 -12.96 -5.48
N ARG A 77 -6.00 -14.20 -5.01
CA ARG A 77 -5.58 -15.32 -5.88
C ARG A 77 -6.52 -15.55 -7.06
N GLN A 78 -7.82 -15.27 -6.89
CA GLN A 78 -8.85 -15.42 -7.92
C GLN A 78 -8.96 -14.21 -8.85
N GLY A 79 -8.18 -13.13 -8.60
CA GLY A 79 -8.06 -12.01 -9.52
C GLY A 79 -8.56 -10.67 -9.00
N SER A 80 -9.07 -10.58 -7.77
CA SER A 80 -9.24 -9.27 -7.14
C SER A 80 -7.89 -8.57 -7.02
N GLY A 81 -7.85 -7.27 -7.31
CA GLY A 81 -6.65 -6.46 -7.04
C GLY A 81 -6.50 -6.19 -5.55
N LEU A 82 -5.26 -6.05 -5.10
CA LEU A 82 -4.95 -5.54 -3.77
C LEU A 82 -4.04 -4.32 -3.92
N GLY A 83 -4.36 -3.21 -3.28
CA GLY A 83 -3.51 -2.04 -3.33
C GLY A 83 -3.56 -1.27 -2.02
N GLY A 84 -2.42 -0.69 -1.63
CA GLY A 84 -2.35 0.08 -0.40
C GLY A 84 -1.05 0.86 -0.27
N PHE A 85 -0.92 1.51 0.87
CA PHE A 85 0.18 2.44 1.11
C PHE A 85 0.58 2.44 2.58
N HIS A 86 1.81 2.84 2.85
CA HIS A 86 2.40 3.06 4.16
C HIS A 86 2.12 1.90 5.13
N GLY A 87 1.99 2.19 6.42
CA GLY A 87 1.61 1.21 7.43
C GLY A 87 0.19 0.67 7.28
N THR A 88 -0.66 1.37 6.53
CA THR A 88 -2.06 0.94 6.30
C THR A 88 -2.17 -0.38 5.51
N MET A 89 -1.09 -0.79 4.83
CA MET A 89 -0.96 -2.09 4.20
C MET A 89 0.35 -2.78 4.59
N GLY A 90 1.47 -2.05 4.69
CA GLY A 90 2.80 -2.63 4.97
C GLY A 90 3.02 -3.05 6.43
N ASP A 91 2.14 -2.61 7.34
CA ASP A 91 2.20 -2.93 8.77
C ASP A 91 0.83 -3.32 9.35
N SER A 92 -0.05 -3.86 8.51
CA SER A 92 -1.41 -4.20 8.94
C SER A 92 -1.45 -5.36 9.91
N PHE A 93 -0.84 -6.50 9.56
CA PHE A 93 -0.96 -7.76 10.26
C PHE A 93 0.42 -8.41 10.45
N ARG A 94 1.17 -7.93 11.45
CA ARG A 94 2.59 -8.28 11.69
C ARG A 94 2.83 -9.78 11.87
N ASN A 95 1.85 -10.50 12.41
CA ASN A 95 1.99 -11.93 12.75
C ASN A 95 1.48 -12.88 11.66
N GLU A 96 1.15 -12.35 10.47
CA GLU A 96 0.52 -13.11 9.40
C GLU A 96 1.44 -13.26 8.17
N PRO A 97 2.29 -14.31 8.12
CA PRO A 97 3.22 -14.53 7.01
C PRO A 97 2.54 -14.64 5.64
N ASP A 98 1.32 -15.22 5.59
CA ASP A 98 0.55 -15.32 4.34
C ASP A 98 0.16 -13.95 3.79
N TYR A 99 -0.15 -12.98 4.68
CA TYR A 99 -0.40 -11.61 4.28
C TYR A 99 0.86 -10.94 3.75
N GLN A 100 1.98 -11.06 4.46
CA GLN A 100 3.27 -10.51 4.05
C GLN A 100 3.75 -11.08 2.72
N PHE A 101 3.56 -12.39 2.52
CA PHE A 101 3.87 -13.05 1.26
C PHE A 101 2.99 -12.53 0.11
N MET A 102 1.71 -12.22 0.36
CA MET A 102 0.82 -11.62 -0.63
C MET A 102 1.21 -10.19 -0.97
N THR A 103 1.50 -9.35 0.05
CA THR A 103 1.81 -7.92 -0.13
C THR A 103 3.23 -7.67 -0.65
N GLY A 104 4.16 -8.60 -0.38
CA GLY A 104 5.55 -8.52 -0.83
C GLY A 104 6.46 -7.76 0.12
N GLY A 105 6.05 -7.49 1.35
CA GLY A 105 6.90 -6.84 2.35
C GLY A 105 6.23 -6.67 3.70
N GLN A 106 7.07 -6.35 4.69
CA GLN A 106 6.67 -6.07 6.07
C GLN A 106 7.50 -4.92 6.62
N TRP A 107 6.85 -3.95 7.22
CA TRP A 107 7.50 -2.88 7.98
C TRP A 107 8.36 -3.43 9.12
N VAL A 108 9.51 -2.81 9.33
CA VAL A 108 10.45 -3.15 10.41
C VAL A 108 10.70 -1.95 11.32
N ALA A 109 11.04 -0.79 10.72
CA ALA A 109 11.39 0.42 11.45
C ALA A 109 11.27 1.67 10.56
N HIS A 110 11.31 2.85 11.19
CA HIS A 110 11.47 4.17 10.55
C HIS A 110 12.46 5.02 11.36
N PRO A 111 13.77 4.72 11.27
CA PRO A 111 14.78 5.42 12.04
C PRO A 111 14.76 6.93 11.81
N GLY A 112 14.62 7.70 12.90
CA GLY A 112 14.52 9.16 12.86
C GLY A 112 13.11 9.71 12.78
N ASP A 113 12.09 8.84 12.82
CA ASP A 113 10.66 9.22 12.74
C ASP A 113 10.36 10.03 11.47
N ILE A 114 9.88 11.26 11.58
CA ILE A 114 9.60 12.14 10.43
C ILE A 114 10.86 12.86 9.99
N ILE A 115 11.45 12.44 8.88
CA ILE A 115 12.70 13.00 8.33
C ILE A 115 12.54 13.41 6.86
N ASP A 116 13.49 14.21 6.39
CA ASP A 116 13.60 14.54 4.97
C ASP A 116 14.44 13.48 4.25
N TYR A 117 13.95 12.97 3.13
CA TYR A 117 14.66 12.02 2.28
C TYR A 117 14.27 12.17 0.81
N THR A 118 14.98 11.49 -0.06
CA THR A 118 14.69 11.49 -1.50
C THR A 118 14.06 10.18 -1.91
N VAL A 119 13.00 10.27 -2.69
CA VAL A 119 12.41 9.15 -3.43
C VAL A 119 12.99 9.18 -4.85
N VAL A 120 13.61 8.08 -5.26
CA VAL A 120 14.27 7.92 -6.56
C VAL A 120 13.43 7.00 -7.44
N ILE A 121 13.06 7.44 -8.62
CA ILE A 121 12.27 6.68 -9.59
C ILE A 121 13.19 5.73 -10.37
N THR A 122 12.97 4.42 -10.21
CA THR A 122 13.82 3.38 -10.84
C THR A 122 13.24 2.84 -12.16
N ARG A 123 11.96 3.10 -12.43
CA ARG A 123 11.25 2.65 -13.63
C ARG A 123 10.43 3.81 -14.25
N PRO A 124 11.06 4.81 -14.89
CA PRO A 124 10.37 6.02 -15.38
C PRO A 124 9.36 5.76 -16.49
N ASP A 125 9.45 4.63 -17.19
CA ASP A 125 8.54 4.25 -18.28
C ASP A 125 7.33 3.42 -17.80
N ASP A 126 7.30 3.01 -16.53
CA ASP A 126 6.17 2.26 -15.99
C ASP A 126 4.92 3.15 -15.90
N PRO A 127 3.73 2.66 -16.26
CA PRO A 127 2.49 3.45 -16.21
C PRO A 127 2.23 4.14 -14.86
N ILE A 128 2.71 3.56 -13.74
CA ILE A 128 2.52 4.13 -12.40
C ILE A 128 3.42 5.34 -12.17
N THR A 129 4.68 5.27 -12.61
CA THR A 129 5.71 6.28 -12.37
C THR A 129 5.95 7.22 -13.56
N LYS A 130 5.34 6.95 -14.71
CA LYS A 130 5.55 7.74 -15.93
C LYS A 130 5.30 9.23 -15.71
N GLY A 131 6.33 10.04 -16.00
CA GLY A 131 6.29 11.49 -15.83
C GLY A 131 6.48 11.97 -14.39
N VAL A 132 6.78 11.07 -13.47
CA VAL A 132 7.24 11.40 -12.11
C VAL A 132 8.77 11.42 -12.13
N SER A 133 9.36 12.50 -11.63
CA SER A 133 10.81 12.62 -11.41
C SER A 133 11.15 12.28 -9.96
N ASP A 134 12.43 12.12 -9.66
CA ASP A 134 12.90 12.04 -8.27
C ASP A 134 12.44 13.26 -7.48
N PHE A 135 12.03 13.07 -6.24
CA PHE A 135 11.49 14.16 -5.43
C PHE A 135 11.89 14.04 -3.95
N ALA A 136 11.96 15.21 -3.31
CA ALA A 136 12.14 15.29 -1.86
C ALA A 136 10.83 14.97 -1.17
N TYR A 137 10.91 14.21 -0.09
CA TYR A 137 9.75 13.80 0.70
C TYR A 137 10.07 13.93 2.19
N ARG A 138 9.11 14.39 2.97
CA ARG A 138 9.23 14.50 4.42
C ARG A 138 8.17 13.64 5.09
N SER A 139 8.60 12.52 5.67
CA SER A 139 7.72 11.52 6.30
C SER A 139 8.56 10.49 7.07
N GLU A 140 7.93 9.43 7.53
CA GLU A 140 8.61 8.22 8.00
C GLU A 140 9.29 7.51 6.83
N GLN A 141 10.62 7.37 6.88
CA GLN A 141 11.38 6.58 5.92
C GLN A 141 11.36 5.11 6.36
N TYR A 142 10.56 4.29 5.70
CA TYR A 142 10.38 2.88 6.09
C TYR A 142 11.57 2.00 5.74
N TYR A 143 12.13 1.35 6.75
CA TYR A 143 12.97 0.18 6.58
C TYR A 143 12.09 -1.07 6.61
N MET A 144 12.16 -1.90 5.58
CA MET A 144 11.23 -3.01 5.38
C MET A 144 11.97 -4.32 5.09
N HIS A 145 11.40 -5.44 5.49
CA HIS A 145 11.70 -6.71 4.84
C HIS A 145 10.88 -6.80 3.56
N VAL A 146 11.53 -7.08 2.44
CA VAL A 146 10.91 -7.08 1.11
C VAL A 146 11.16 -8.39 0.37
N ASP A 147 10.16 -8.83 -0.37
CA ASP A 147 10.24 -10.03 -1.20
C ASP A 147 11.06 -9.75 -2.48
N PRO A 148 12.05 -10.59 -2.83
CA PRO A 148 12.85 -10.40 -4.04
C PRO A 148 12.05 -10.52 -5.35
N GLY A 149 10.84 -11.06 -5.32
CA GLY A 149 9.94 -11.14 -6.47
C GLY A 149 9.15 -9.85 -6.76
N ASN A 150 9.38 -8.79 -6.01
CA ASN A 150 8.74 -7.49 -6.27
C ASN A 150 9.34 -6.80 -7.49
N GLU A 151 8.48 -6.25 -8.34
CA GLU A 151 8.89 -5.29 -9.38
C GLU A 151 8.96 -3.90 -8.76
N VAL A 152 10.17 -3.44 -8.42
CA VAL A 152 10.43 -2.17 -7.75
C VAL A 152 10.36 -1.02 -8.74
N LEU A 153 9.58 0.02 -8.41
CA LEU A 153 9.33 1.19 -9.22
C LEU A 153 10.02 2.45 -8.69
N ALA A 154 10.20 2.54 -7.37
CA ALA A 154 10.91 3.63 -6.71
C ALA A 154 11.64 3.12 -5.47
N THR A 155 12.72 3.81 -5.09
CA THR A 155 13.57 3.48 -3.95
C THR A 155 13.92 4.72 -3.13
N THR A 156 14.46 4.51 -1.94
CA THR A 156 15.14 5.53 -1.14
C THR A 156 16.46 4.96 -0.62
N THR A 157 17.41 5.81 -0.26
CA THR A 157 18.70 5.38 0.30
C THR A 157 18.81 5.87 1.74
N PHE A 158 19.09 4.95 2.66
CA PHE A 158 19.32 5.27 4.07
C PHE A 158 20.71 5.87 4.30
N THR A 159 20.82 6.65 5.37
CA THR A 159 22.08 7.13 5.93
C THR A 159 22.26 6.56 7.33
N ASP A 160 23.47 6.67 7.89
CA ASP A 160 23.75 6.28 9.28
C ASP A 160 23.32 7.33 10.32
N ALA A 161 22.67 8.42 9.89
CA ALA A 161 22.34 9.55 10.77
C ALA A 161 21.44 9.17 11.95
N HIS A 162 20.51 8.25 11.74
CA HIS A 162 19.51 7.88 12.74
C HIS A 162 19.68 6.44 13.27
N PHE A 163 20.38 5.59 12.54
CA PHE A 163 20.70 4.23 12.98
C PHE A 163 22.01 3.77 12.34
N PRO A 164 23.06 3.45 13.14
CA PRO A 164 24.35 3.00 12.62
C PRO A 164 24.25 1.67 11.86
N GLY A 165 24.95 1.58 10.74
CA GLY A 165 25.08 0.33 9.97
C GLY A 165 24.04 0.11 8.88
N ILE A 166 23.16 1.11 8.64
CA ILE A 166 22.21 1.06 7.52
C ILE A 166 22.55 2.05 6.39
N GLY A 167 23.62 2.82 6.56
CA GLY A 167 24.07 3.77 5.54
C GLY A 167 24.37 3.10 4.21
N GLY A 168 23.82 3.67 3.13
CA GLY A 168 23.92 3.12 1.79
C GLY A 168 22.91 2.01 1.43
N VAL A 169 22.07 1.58 2.38
CA VAL A 169 21.00 0.62 2.06
C VAL A 169 19.98 1.28 1.15
N VAL A 170 19.80 0.70 -0.04
CA VAL A 170 18.77 1.09 -1.00
C VAL A 170 17.51 0.29 -0.72
N MET A 171 16.45 0.97 -0.28
CA MET A 171 15.20 0.36 0.14
C MET A 171 14.09 0.61 -0.89
N PRO A 172 13.37 -0.43 -1.32
CA PRO A 172 12.15 -0.27 -2.11
C PRO A 172 11.10 0.60 -1.40
N VAL A 173 10.56 1.57 -2.12
CA VAL A 173 9.50 2.49 -1.66
C VAL A 173 8.17 2.18 -2.34
N VAL A 174 8.21 1.94 -3.65
CA VAL A 174 7.02 1.58 -4.44
C VAL A 174 7.29 0.32 -5.22
N TRP A 175 6.37 -0.64 -5.14
CA TRP A 175 6.45 -1.86 -5.94
C TRP A 175 5.09 -2.37 -6.38
N LYS A 176 5.14 -3.24 -7.37
CA LYS A 176 4.02 -4.04 -7.82
C LYS A 176 4.41 -5.50 -7.95
N ARG A 177 3.44 -6.40 -7.86
CA ARG A 177 3.64 -7.84 -8.02
C ARG A 177 2.35 -8.54 -8.44
N ARG A 178 2.43 -9.85 -8.63
CA ARG A 178 1.27 -10.71 -8.79
C ARG A 178 1.16 -11.67 -7.61
N TYR A 179 -0.10 -12.01 -7.28
CA TYR A 179 -0.40 -13.06 -6.33
C TYR A 179 -1.56 -13.91 -6.90
N GLY A 180 -1.23 -15.08 -7.45
CA GLY A 180 -2.17 -15.83 -8.28
C GLY A 180 -2.56 -15.04 -9.54
N ALA A 181 -3.87 -14.90 -9.79
CA ALA A 181 -4.39 -14.08 -10.87
C ALA A 181 -4.48 -12.58 -10.50
N GLY A 182 -4.40 -12.25 -9.21
CA GLY A 182 -4.49 -10.86 -8.73
C GLY A 182 -3.21 -10.06 -8.92
N LYS A 183 -3.39 -8.75 -9.00
CA LYS A 183 -2.30 -7.77 -9.02
C LYS A 183 -2.22 -7.10 -7.64
N VAL A 184 -1.01 -6.86 -7.18
CA VAL A 184 -0.75 -6.22 -5.89
C VAL A 184 0.13 -4.99 -6.10
N PHE A 185 -0.29 -3.86 -5.54
CA PHE A 185 0.44 -2.59 -5.53
C PHE A 185 0.69 -2.15 -4.10
N TYR A 186 1.89 -1.65 -3.84
CA TYR A 186 2.24 -1.04 -2.56
C TYR A 186 3.12 0.19 -2.73
N SER A 187 2.90 1.19 -1.87
CA SER A 187 3.77 2.36 -1.67
C SER A 187 4.06 2.51 -0.17
N SER A 188 5.30 2.70 0.23
CA SER A 188 5.64 3.00 1.64
C SER A 188 5.43 4.47 2.03
N LEU A 189 4.99 5.30 1.10
CA LEU A 189 4.64 6.72 1.32
C LEU A 189 3.20 6.85 1.80
N GLY A 190 2.83 7.99 2.41
CA GLY A 190 1.46 8.30 2.79
C GLY A 190 1.16 8.02 4.26
N HIS A 191 2.00 8.51 5.17
CA HIS A 191 1.87 8.38 6.62
C HIS A 191 0.50 8.87 7.14
N THR A 192 0.05 10.02 6.67
CA THR A 192 -1.26 10.60 7.01
C THR A 192 -2.02 11.04 5.76
N ALA A 193 -3.32 11.30 5.95
CA ALA A 193 -4.17 11.85 4.87
C ALA A 193 -3.65 13.17 4.30
N ASP A 194 -2.93 13.97 5.09
CA ASP A 194 -2.40 15.27 4.65
C ASP A 194 -1.26 15.11 3.63
N GLU A 195 -0.55 13.97 3.64
CA GLU A 195 0.53 13.72 2.67
C GLU A 195 0.02 13.48 1.24
N PHE A 196 -1.26 13.22 1.05
CA PHE A 196 -1.88 13.22 -0.29
C PHE A 196 -1.88 14.59 -0.97
N ALA A 197 -1.46 15.65 -0.27
CA ALA A 197 -1.15 16.94 -0.88
C ALA A 197 0.18 16.95 -1.67
N VAL A 198 1.04 15.92 -1.51
CA VAL A 198 2.27 15.76 -2.30
C VAL A 198 1.90 15.13 -3.65
N PRO A 199 2.02 15.86 -4.77
CA PRO A 199 1.47 15.44 -6.05
C PRO A 199 2.05 14.13 -6.58
N GLU A 200 3.36 13.94 -6.43
CA GLU A 200 4.09 12.76 -6.90
C GLU A 200 3.62 11.50 -6.16
N MET A 201 3.48 11.60 -4.84
CA MET A 201 2.98 10.49 -4.01
C MET A 201 1.53 10.16 -4.35
N ALA A 202 0.64 11.15 -4.35
CA ALA A 202 -0.78 10.97 -4.64
C ALA A 202 -1.00 10.36 -6.02
N LEU A 203 -0.25 10.82 -7.04
CA LEU A 203 -0.31 10.32 -8.41
C LEU A 203 0.12 8.85 -8.50
N MET A 204 1.22 8.47 -7.84
CA MET A 204 1.69 7.08 -7.85
C MET A 204 0.71 6.15 -7.12
N VAL A 205 0.14 6.57 -5.98
CA VAL A 205 -0.88 5.78 -5.28
C VAL A 205 -2.12 5.63 -6.14
N GLU A 206 -2.65 6.70 -6.73
CA GLU A 206 -3.80 6.63 -7.62
C GLU A 206 -3.58 5.65 -8.78
N ARG A 207 -2.50 5.83 -9.53
CA ARG A 207 -2.16 4.97 -10.67
C ARG A 207 -1.91 3.52 -10.26
N GLY A 208 -1.29 3.31 -9.09
CA GLY A 208 -1.04 1.99 -8.54
C GLY A 208 -2.32 1.25 -8.18
N LEU A 209 -3.27 1.92 -7.54
CA LEU A 209 -4.59 1.36 -7.23
C LEU A 209 -5.36 1.02 -8.51
N LEU A 210 -5.35 1.93 -9.50
CA LEU A 210 -6.00 1.69 -10.81
C LEU A 210 -5.34 0.53 -11.56
N TRP A 211 -4.01 0.42 -11.53
CA TRP A 211 -3.28 -0.69 -12.13
C TRP A 211 -3.58 -2.02 -11.44
N ALA A 212 -3.69 -2.03 -10.11
CA ALA A 212 -3.98 -3.23 -9.34
C ALA A 212 -5.38 -3.77 -9.62
N ALA A 213 -6.36 -2.92 -9.85
CA ALA A 213 -7.74 -3.33 -10.10
C ALA A 213 -7.82 -4.37 -11.24
N ARG A 214 -8.76 -5.30 -11.08
CA ARG A 214 -9.06 -6.33 -12.09
C ARG A 214 -9.30 -5.67 -13.45
N GLY A 215 -8.70 -6.23 -14.50
CA GLY A 215 -8.78 -5.74 -15.87
C GLY A 215 -10.12 -5.98 -16.54
#